data_a0123ae7a6195005aec720dc083e9654
#
_entry.id   a0123ae7a6195005aec720dc083e9654
#
_cell.length_a   1.000
_cell.length_b   1.000
_cell.length_c   1.000
_cell.angle_alpha   90.00
_cell.angle_beta   90.00
_cell.angle_gamma   90.00
#
_symmetry.space_group_name_H-M   'P 1'
#
loop_
_entity.id
_entity.type
_entity.pdbx_description
1 polymer ?
#
loop_
_entity_poly.entity_id
_entity_poly.type
_entity_poly.pdbx_seq_one_letter_code
_entity_poly.pdbx_strand_id
1 'polypeptide(L)'
;MSSLLDRAVDAHGGMEHWRKLRRLDVRLSVSGLLFQSKGHPEGLQDVVVHIDPQRPAVTICPFGRPDCRGHFTPDRVWIEDREDHIIEERANPRGSFAGHVLNTRWDKMHFLYFIGYALWNDFIIPFPFLLTQPDVDVSEIGSYEEHGETWQRLQVRFPSTIPTHSAEQVF
;
A
#
# COMPACT_ATOMS: atom_id res chain seq x y z
N MET A 1 -21.46 -21.90 -7.73
CA MET A 1 -21.48 -20.42 -7.94
C MET A 1 -20.10 -19.92 -7.54
N SER A 2 -19.51 -19.02 -8.30
CA SER A 2 -18.24 -18.38 -7.91
C SER A 2 -18.45 -17.53 -6.65
N SER A 3 -17.48 -17.49 -5.75
CA SER A 3 -17.49 -16.64 -4.55
C SER A 3 -17.47 -15.15 -4.94
N LEU A 4 -17.82 -14.26 -4.03
CA LEU A 4 -17.69 -12.81 -4.27
C LEU A 4 -16.24 -12.45 -4.58
N LEU A 5 -15.28 -13.07 -3.89
CA LEU A 5 -13.86 -12.87 -4.15
C LEU A 5 -13.47 -13.30 -5.57
N ASP A 6 -13.92 -14.47 -6.05
CA ASP A 6 -13.65 -14.93 -7.42
C ASP A 6 -14.15 -13.89 -8.44
N ARG A 7 -15.39 -13.39 -8.25
CA ARG A 7 -15.97 -12.37 -9.12
C ARG A 7 -15.17 -11.06 -9.10
N ALA A 8 -14.71 -10.62 -7.92
CA ALA A 8 -13.88 -9.44 -7.79
C ALA A 8 -12.55 -9.61 -8.55
N VAL A 9 -11.90 -10.76 -8.39
CA VAL A 9 -10.64 -11.07 -9.09
C VAL A 9 -10.85 -11.12 -10.60
N ASP A 10 -11.90 -11.76 -11.07
CA ASP A 10 -12.21 -11.86 -12.49
C ASP A 10 -12.51 -10.48 -13.10
N ALA A 11 -13.21 -9.61 -12.37
CA ALA A 11 -13.48 -8.24 -12.78
C ALA A 11 -12.20 -7.38 -12.91
N HIS A 12 -11.12 -7.75 -12.20
CA HIS A 12 -9.80 -7.10 -12.28
C HIS A 12 -8.84 -7.80 -13.26
N GLY A 13 -9.33 -8.66 -14.14
CA GLY A 13 -8.55 -9.32 -15.20
C GLY A 13 -8.09 -10.74 -14.89
N GLY A 14 -8.41 -11.25 -13.69
CA GLY A 14 -8.19 -12.64 -13.29
C GLY A 14 -6.75 -12.98 -12.88
N MET A 15 -6.61 -14.11 -12.18
CA MET A 15 -5.33 -14.55 -11.63
C MET A 15 -4.28 -14.89 -12.69
N GLU A 16 -4.71 -15.34 -13.87
CA GLU A 16 -3.75 -15.68 -14.94
C GLU A 16 -3.03 -14.44 -15.46
N HIS A 17 -3.77 -13.35 -15.66
CA HIS A 17 -3.20 -12.07 -16.05
C HIS A 17 -2.30 -11.52 -14.94
N TRP A 18 -2.79 -11.51 -13.70
CA TRP A 18 -2.06 -11.03 -12.54
C TRP A 18 -0.69 -11.71 -12.37
N ARG A 19 -0.61 -13.02 -12.48
CA ARG A 19 0.64 -13.78 -12.34
C ARG A 19 1.71 -13.43 -13.38
N LYS A 20 1.31 -12.86 -14.52
CA LYS A 20 2.21 -12.42 -15.59
C LYS A 20 2.75 -11.01 -15.36
N LEU A 21 2.10 -10.22 -14.52
CA LEU A 21 2.56 -8.87 -14.20
C LEU A 21 3.88 -8.92 -13.43
N ARG A 22 4.82 -8.09 -13.84
CA ARG A 22 6.13 -7.97 -13.20
C ARG A 22 6.31 -6.64 -12.51
N ARG A 23 5.62 -5.61 -12.98
CA ARG A 23 5.68 -4.26 -12.44
C ARG A 23 4.44 -3.49 -12.85
N LEU A 24 3.96 -2.65 -11.95
CA LEU A 24 3.01 -1.59 -12.27
C LEU A 24 3.75 -0.26 -12.17
N ASP A 25 3.57 0.60 -13.18
CA ASP A 25 4.09 1.96 -13.18
C ASP A 25 2.92 2.92 -13.15
N VAL A 26 2.87 3.74 -12.11
CA VAL A 26 1.76 4.68 -11.87
C VAL A 26 2.32 6.08 -11.71
N ARG A 27 1.85 7.04 -12.51
CA ARG A 27 2.13 8.46 -12.30
C ARG A 27 0.99 9.08 -11.50
N LEU A 28 1.33 9.71 -10.39
CA LEU A 28 0.32 10.26 -9.49
C LEU A 28 0.81 11.49 -8.71
N SER A 29 -0.16 12.21 -8.16
CA SER A 29 0.02 13.13 -7.04
C SER A 29 -0.98 12.74 -5.96
N VAL A 30 -0.57 12.76 -4.70
CA VAL A 30 -1.45 12.47 -3.57
C VAL A 30 -1.15 13.42 -2.41
N SER A 31 -2.21 14.00 -1.85
CA SER A 31 -2.17 14.88 -0.69
C SER A 31 -3.40 14.63 0.18
N GLY A 32 -3.47 15.29 1.33
CA GLY A 32 -4.66 15.19 2.18
C GLY A 32 -4.40 15.64 3.61
N LEU A 33 -5.47 15.72 4.37
CA LEU A 33 -5.45 16.21 5.77
C LEU A 33 -4.54 15.36 6.66
N LEU A 34 -4.48 14.05 6.43
CA LEU A 34 -3.57 13.18 7.18
C LEU A 34 -2.12 13.63 6.99
N PHE A 35 -1.67 13.81 5.74
CA PHE A 35 -0.28 14.20 5.46
C PHE A 35 0.04 15.58 6.04
N GLN A 36 -0.90 16.52 5.92
CA GLN A 36 -0.76 17.85 6.55
C GLN A 36 -0.56 17.73 8.06
N SER A 37 -1.41 16.95 8.76
CA SER A 37 -1.32 16.75 10.21
C SER A 37 -0.01 16.07 10.63
N LYS A 38 0.57 15.25 9.74
CA LYS A 38 1.83 14.53 9.96
C LYS A 38 3.07 15.33 9.57
N GLY A 39 2.91 16.52 9.01
CA GLY A 39 4.02 17.41 8.64
C GLY A 39 4.50 17.28 7.20
N HIS A 40 3.68 16.66 6.34
CA HIS A 40 3.91 16.50 4.90
C HIS A 40 2.78 17.14 4.08
N PRO A 41 2.57 18.47 4.16
CA PRO A 41 1.41 19.14 3.55
C PRO A 41 1.34 18.94 2.03
N GLU A 42 2.50 18.85 1.37
CA GLU A 42 2.56 18.64 -0.08
C GLU A 42 2.26 17.19 -0.48
N GLY A 43 2.40 16.24 0.44
CA GLY A 43 2.27 14.82 0.11
C GLY A 43 3.30 14.37 -0.94
N LEU A 44 2.83 13.71 -1.99
CA LEU A 44 3.60 13.40 -3.20
C LEU A 44 3.08 14.24 -4.37
N GLN A 45 3.98 14.85 -5.15
CA GLN A 45 3.62 15.67 -6.30
C GLN A 45 4.35 15.17 -7.55
N ASP A 46 3.56 14.81 -8.56
CA ASP A 46 4.03 14.40 -9.88
C ASP A 46 5.15 13.34 -9.83
N VAL A 47 4.89 12.26 -9.12
CA VAL A 47 5.82 11.14 -8.96
C VAL A 47 5.46 9.97 -9.85
N VAL A 48 6.45 9.18 -10.21
CA VAL A 48 6.26 7.84 -10.78
C VAL A 48 6.50 6.81 -9.68
N VAL A 49 5.52 5.95 -9.49
CA VAL A 49 5.57 4.86 -8.52
C VAL A 49 5.72 3.54 -9.27
N HIS A 50 6.75 2.80 -8.93
CA HIS A 50 6.98 1.44 -9.40
C HIS A 50 6.57 0.46 -8.30
N ILE A 51 5.61 -0.40 -8.60
CA ILE A 51 5.04 -1.36 -7.64
C ILE A 51 5.36 -2.77 -8.12
N ASP A 52 5.94 -3.58 -7.24
CA ASP A 52 6.03 -5.03 -7.46
C ASP A 52 4.66 -5.65 -7.13
N PRO A 53 3.94 -6.22 -8.11
CA PRO A 53 2.62 -6.76 -7.84
C PRO A 53 2.64 -8.08 -7.05
N GLN A 54 3.77 -8.75 -6.97
CA GLN A 54 3.89 -10.06 -6.34
C GLN A 54 4.46 -9.99 -4.90
N ARG A 55 5.04 -8.85 -4.52
CA ARG A 55 5.68 -8.64 -3.21
C ARG A 55 5.45 -7.22 -2.72
N PRO A 56 5.32 -7.00 -1.41
CA PRO A 56 5.23 -5.64 -0.85
C PRO A 56 6.53 -4.86 -1.08
N ALA A 57 6.68 -4.30 -2.27
CA ALA A 57 7.82 -3.46 -2.63
C ALA A 57 7.38 -2.33 -3.55
N VAL A 58 7.79 -1.11 -3.22
CA VAL A 58 7.45 0.12 -3.94
C VAL A 58 8.68 1.00 -4.06
N THR A 59 8.86 1.60 -5.24
CA THR A 59 9.82 2.67 -5.47
C THR A 59 9.09 3.93 -5.93
N ILE A 60 9.40 5.06 -5.33
CA ILE A 60 8.78 6.37 -5.62
C ILE A 60 9.85 7.31 -6.16
N CYS A 61 9.63 7.88 -7.32
CA CYS A 61 10.58 8.79 -7.98
C CYS A 61 9.85 10.02 -8.60
N PRO A 62 10.27 11.25 -8.27
CA PRO A 62 11.24 11.61 -7.23
C PRO A 62 10.68 11.44 -5.81
N PHE A 63 11.57 11.34 -4.79
CA PHE A 63 11.17 11.32 -3.39
C PHE A 63 12.04 12.25 -2.53
N GLY A 64 11.41 13.24 -1.91
CA GLY A 64 12.06 14.23 -1.04
C GLY A 64 12.94 15.24 -1.78
N ARG A 65 13.69 14.80 -2.80
CA ARG A 65 14.47 15.67 -3.71
C ARG A 65 14.32 15.18 -5.16
N PRO A 66 14.48 16.06 -6.17
CA PRO A 66 14.29 15.69 -7.57
C PRO A 66 15.24 14.62 -8.10
N ASP A 67 16.37 14.43 -7.44
CA ASP A 67 17.44 13.49 -7.79
C ASP A 67 17.42 12.21 -6.95
N CYS A 68 16.39 12.02 -6.12
CA CYS A 68 16.33 10.89 -5.20
C CYS A 68 15.14 9.98 -5.47
N ARG A 69 15.29 8.73 -5.07
CA ARG A 69 14.25 7.70 -5.07
C ARG A 69 14.02 7.20 -3.64
N GLY A 70 12.77 7.01 -3.28
CA GLY A 70 12.36 6.38 -2.03
C GLY A 70 11.95 4.95 -2.28
N HIS A 71 12.41 4.03 -1.45
CA HIS A 71 12.12 2.60 -1.55
C HIS A 71 11.46 2.08 -0.29
N PHE A 72 10.47 1.23 -0.48
CA PHE A 72 9.72 0.58 0.58
C PHE A 72 9.77 -0.93 0.41
N THR A 73 10.05 -1.60 1.51
CA THR A 73 9.70 -3.00 1.79
C THR A 73 9.16 -3.10 3.22
N PRO A 74 8.50 -4.19 3.64
CA PRO A 74 8.01 -4.33 5.01
C PRO A 74 9.07 -4.15 6.09
N ASP A 75 10.29 -4.60 5.81
CA ASP A 75 11.39 -4.64 6.78
C ASP A 75 12.34 -3.44 6.69
N ARG A 76 12.27 -2.67 5.60
CA ARG A 76 13.20 -1.58 5.35
C ARG A 76 12.60 -0.51 4.47
N VAL A 77 12.92 0.75 4.78
CA VAL A 77 12.76 1.89 3.87
C VAL A 77 14.10 2.59 3.69
N TRP A 78 14.37 3.10 2.47
CA TRP A 78 15.59 3.84 2.21
C TRP A 78 15.39 4.86 1.09
N ILE A 79 16.24 5.88 1.08
CA ILE A 79 16.34 6.88 0.03
C ILE A 79 17.71 6.77 -0.59
N GLU A 80 17.77 6.75 -1.92
CA GLU A 80 19.03 6.75 -2.67
C GLU A 80 19.04 7.88 -3.71
N ASP A 81 20.25 8.29 -4.10
CA ASP A 81 20.48 9.27 -5.15
C ASP A 81 20.50 8.61 -6.56
N ARG A 82 20.87 9.40 -7.58
CA ARG A 82 20.94 8.90 -8.97
C ARG A 82 22.07 7.91 -9.21
N GLU A 83 23.07 7.88 -8.33
CA GLU A 83 24.25 7.03 -8.40
C GLU A 83 24.08 5.77 -7.52
N ASP A 84 22.84 5.51 -7.06
CA ASP A 84 22.47 4.38 -6.20
C ASP A 84 23.14 4.41 -4.80
N HIS A 85 23.63 5.58 -4.35
CA HIS A 85 24.14 5.74 -2.99
C HIS A 85 22.98 5.92 -2.02
N ILE A 86 22.96 5.12 -0.97
CA ILE A 86 21.98 5.24 0.11
C ILE A 86 22.29 6.48 0.93
N ILE A 87 21.34 7.43 0.96
CA ILE A 87 21.44 8.70 1.70
C ILE A 87 20.88 8.53 3.11
N GLU A 88 19.78 7.80 3.22
CA GLU A 88 19.06 7.60 4.48
C GLU A 88 18.37 6.25 4.45
N GLU A 89 18.38 5.53 5.56
CA GLU A 89 17.67 4.24 5.67
C GLU A 89 17.12 4.01 7.07
N ARG A 90 16.12 3.14 7.14
CA ARG A 90 15.55 2.65 8.40
C ARG A 90 15.16 1.19 8.27
N ALA A 91 15.79 0.35 9.10
CA ALA A 91 15.34 -1.01 9.32
C ALA A 91 14.17 -1.04 10.31
N ASN A 92 13.31 -2.06 10.17
CA ASN A 92 12.09 -2.21 10.99
C ASN A 92 11.25 -0.92 11.08
N PRO A 93 10.87 -0.31 9.94
CA PRO A 93 10.21 0.99 9.94
C PRO A 93 8.86 0.96 10.67
N ARG A 94 8.17 -0.19 10.70
CA ARG A 94 6.91 -0.36 11.44
C ARG A 94 7.11 -0.14 12.93
N GLY A 95 8.19 -0.65 13.50
CA GLY A 95 8.51 -0.50 14.91
C GLY A 95 8.73 0.95 15.34
N SER A 96 9.13 1.83 14.40
CA SER A 96 9.34 3.25 14.69
C SER A 96 8.06 4.05 14.97
N PHE A 97 6.89 3.47 14.70
CA PHE A 97 5.59 4.08 15.06
C PHE A 97 5.15 3.79 16.50
N ALA A 98 5.91 3.00 17.25
CA ALA A 98 5.58 2.72 18.64
C ALA A 98 5.46 4.02 19.46
N GLY A 99 4.35 4.18 20.20
CA GLY A 99 4.07 5.37 20.99
C GLY A 99 3.55 6.58 20.19
N HIS A 100 3.39 6.48 18.89
CA HIS A 100 2.75 7.54 18.10
C HIS A 100 1.28 7.70 18.48
N VAL A 101 0.86 8.94 18.55
CA VAL A 101 -0.54 9.36 18.72
C VAL A 101 -0.98 10.17 17.49
N LEU A 102 -2.25 10.52 17.41
CA LEU A 102 -2.83 11.20 16.25
C LEU A 102 -1.99 12.41 15.78
N ASN A 103 -1.50 13.22 16.70
CA ASN A 103 -0.74 14.45 16.39
C ASN A 103 0.78 14.26 16.29
N THR A 104 1.29 13.04 16.42
CA THR A 104 2.72 12.79 16.25
C THR A 104 3.13 13.06 14.80
N ARG A 105 4.08 13.96 14.62
CA ARG A 105 4.62 14.27 13.28
C ARG A 105 5.50 13.13 12.78
N TRP A 106 5.53 12.98 11.47
CA TRP A 106 6.35 11.97 10.80
C TRP A 106 7.61 12.62 10.22
N ASP A 107 8.73 11.93 10.34
CA ASP A 107 9.89 12.21 9.50
C ASP A 107 9.71 11.57 8.10
N LYS A 108 10.70 11.76 7.23
CA LYS A 108 10.65 11.23 5.86
C LYS A 108 10.54 9.71 5.80
N MET A 109 11.18 8.99 6.74
CA MET A 109 11.14 7.52 6.76
C MET A 109 9.79 6.98 7.21
N HIS A 110 9.12 7.65 8.16
CA HIS A 110 7.74 7.32 8.52
C HIS A 110 6.80 7.54 7.33
N PHE A 111 6.95 8.70 6.66
CA PHE A 111 6.12 9.01 5.49
C PHE A 111 6.37 8.00 4.36
N LEU A 112 7.62 7.67 4.07
CA LEU A 112 7.99 6.69 3.04
C LEU A 112 7.41 5.30 3.34
N TYR A 113 7.49 4.85 4.59
CA TYR A 113 6.91 3.57 4.99
C TYR A 113 5.39 3.56 4.82
N PHE A 114 4.71 4.60 5.35
CA PHE A 114 3.26 4.71 5.28
C PHE A 114 2.77 4.72 3.82
N ILE A 115 3.30 5.63 3.02
CA ILE A 115 2.85 5.79 1.64
C ILE A 115 3.22 4.57 0.78
N GLY A 116 4.36 3.93 1.06
CA GLY A 116 4.81 2.74 0.36
C GLY A 116 3.85 1.57 0.53
N TYR A 117 3.46 1.23 1.76
CA TYR A 117 2.51 0.14 1.96
C TYR A 117 1.09 0.52 1.52
N ALA A 118 0.68 1.79 1.67
CA ALA A 118 -0.62 2.25 1.22
C ALA A 118 -0.76 2.08 -0.29
N LEU A 119 0.17 2.60 -1.06
CA LEU A 119 0.17 2.48 -2.52
C LEU A 119 0.24 1.01 -2.96
N TRP A 120 1.06 0.18 -2.29
CA TRP A 120 1.09 -1.24 -2.61
C TRP A 120 -0.28 -1.88 -2.42
N ASN A 121 -0.91 -1.70 -1.25
CA ASN A 121 -2.24 -2.25 -0.98
C ASN A 121 -3.28 -1.74 -1.98
N ASP A 122 -3.36 -0.42 -2.18
CA ASP A 122 -4.44 0.19 -2.96
C ASP A 122 -4.40 -0.22 -4.45
N PHE A 123 -3.20 -0.41 -5.01
CA PHE A 123 -3.04 -0.76 -6.42
C PHE A 123 -3.09 -2.26 -6.73
N ILE A 124 -3.01 -3.13 -5.72
CA ILE A 124 -2.99 -4.59 -5.97
C ILE A 124 -4.23 -5.34 -5.45
N ILE A 125 -5.14 -4.67 -4.75
CA ILE A 125 -6.44 -5.26 -4.36
C ILE A 125 -7.23 -5.63 -5.63
N PRO A 126 -7.91 -6.80 -5.68
CA PRO A 126 -8.14 -7.80 -4.61
C PRO A 126 -7.13 -8.97 -4.57
N PHE A 127 -6.10 -8.96 -5.37
CA PHE A 127 -5.19 -10.10 -5.55
C PHE A 127 -4.47 -10.56 -4.27
N PRO A 128 -4.07 -9.66 -3.32
CA PRO A 128 -3.47 -10.11 -2.07
C PRO A 128 -4.40 -10.96 -1.20
N PHE A 129 -5.71 -10.88 -1.41
CA PHE A 129 -6.68 -11.69 -0.67
C PHE A 129 -6.59 -13.18 -1.04
N LEU A 130 -6.01 -13.49 -2.19
CA LEU A 130 -5.78 -14.84 -2.68
C LEU A 130 -4.33 -15.32 -2.47
N LEU A 131 -3.45 -14.46 -1.93
CA LEU A 131 -2.11 -14.88 -1.61
C LEU A 131 -2.18 -15.93 -0.49
N THR A 132 -1.80 -17.15 -0.84
CA THR A 132 -1.79 -18.30 0.05
C THR A 132 -0.64 -18.25 1.05
N GLN A 133 -0.01 -17.12 1.23
CA GLN A 133 1.07 -16.91 2.19
C GLN A 133 0.97 -15.57 2.85
N PRO A 134 0.98 -15.60 4.15
CA PRO A 134 0.32 -16.50 5.07
C PRO A 134 -1.09 -16.03 5.35
N ASP A 135 -2.04 -16.91 5.38
CA ASP A 135 -3.32 -16.84 6.09
C ASP A 135 -4.06 -15.49 6.06
N VAL A 136 -4.29 -14.90 4.88
CA VAL A 136 -5.29 -13.84 4.74
C VAL A 136 -6.65 -14.51 4.86
N ASP A 137 -7.40 -14.17 5.91
CA ASP A 137 -8.76 -14.66 6.12
C ASP A 137 -9.76 -13.76 5.40
N VAL A 138 -10.55 -14.33 4.50
CA VAL A 138 -11.56 -13.60 3.73
C VAL A 138 -12.92 -14.22 3.92
N SER A 139 -13.90 -13.42 4.30
CA SER A 139 -15.28 -13.85 4.48
C SER A 139 -16.28 -12.89 3.86
N GLU A 140 -17.35 -13.43 3.30
CA GLU A 140 -18.49 -12.63 2.84
C GLU A 140 -19.36 -12.26 4.05
N ILE A 141 -19.62 -10.96 4.26
CA ILE A 141 -20.36 -10.45 5.42
C ILE A 141 -21.74 -9.86 5.04
N GLY A 142 -22.26 -10.29 3.90
CA GLY A 142 -23.56 -9.88 3.41
C GLY A 142 -23.55 -8.52 2.71
N SER A 143 -24.74 -8.02 2.41
CA SER A 143 -24.95 -6.79 1.65
C SER A 143 -25.02 -5.56 2.55
N TYR A 144 -24.79 -4.40 1.93
CA TYR A 144 -24.97 -3.07 2.50
C TYR A 144 -25.66 -2.16 1.49
N GLU A 145 -26.70 -1.44 1.95
CA GLU A 145 -27.45 -0.51 1.12
C GLU A 145 -26.91 0.91 1.32
N GLU A 146 -26.53 1.58 0.24
CA GLU A 146 -26.08 2.96 0.26
C GLU A 146 -26.49 3.69 -1.01
N HIS A 147 -27.10 4.86 -0.88
CA HIS A 147 -27.56 5.70 -2.00
C HIS A 147 -28.43 4.98 -3.05
N GLY A 148 -29.20 3.96 -2.61
CA GLY A 148 -30.05 3.16 -3.50
C GLY A 148 -29.32 2.05 -4.25
N GLU A 149 -28.06 1.82 -3.94
CA GLU A 149 -27.24 0.71 -4.47
C GLU A 149 -27.02 -0.36 -3.40
N THR A 150 -26.92 -1.61 -3.83
CA THR A 150 -26.64 -2.75 -2.96
C THR A 150 -25.20 -3.20 -3.17
N TRP A 151 -24.38 -3.05 -2.14
CA TRP A 151 -22.98 -3.45 -2.12
C TRP A 151 -22.84 -4.83 -1.48
N GLN A 152 -22.09 -5.72 -2.12
CA GLN A 152 -21.64 -6.97 -1.49
C GLN A 152 -20.32 -6.72 -0.79
N ARG A 153 -20.13 -7.26 0.42
CA ARG A 153 -18.99 -6.91 1.26
C ARG A 153 -18.12 -8.11 1.57
N LEU A 154 -16.80 -7.89 1.48
CA LEU A 154 -15.77 -8.81 1.96
C LEU A 154 -15.14 -8.26 3.22
N GLN A 155 -15.11 -9.05 4.30
CA GLN A 155 -14.26 -8.79 5.45
C GLN A 155 -12.93 -9.51 5.22
N VAL A 156 -11.84 -8.78 5.36
CA VAL A 156 -10.49 -9.29 5.16
C VAL A 156 -9.67 -9.06 6.42
N ARG A 157 -9.06 -10.12 6.96
CA ARG A 157 -8.10 -10.06 8.06
C ARG A 157 -6.71 -10.36 7.56
N PHE A 158 -5.84 -9.37 7.70
CA PHE A 158 -4.45 -9.47 7.28
C PHE A 158 -3.55 -9.95 8.42
N PRO A 159 -2.62 -10.87 8.14
CA PRO A 159 -1.60 -11.25 9.11
C PRO A 159 -0.67 -10.07 9.39
N SER A 160 -0.01 -10.10 10.55
CA SER A 160 0.91 -9.03 10.96
C SER A 160 2.13 -8.85 10.04
N THR A 161 2.41 -9.82 9.19
CA THR A 161 3.50 -9.78 8.20
C THR A 161 3.19 -8.92 6.98
N ILE A 162 1.89 -8.66 6.71
CA ILE A 162 1.47 -7.75 5.64
C ILE A 162 1.25 -6.36 6.25
N PRO A 163 1.98 -5.33 5.83
CA PRO A 163 1.75 -3.97 6.30
C PRO A 163 0.46 -3.42 5.69
N THR A 164 -0.46 -2.99 6.55
CA THR A 164 -1.77 -2.44 6.18
C THR A 164 -2.18 -1.34 7.14
N HIS A 165 -3.18 -0.54 6.78
CA HIS A 165 -3.76 0.51 7.65
C HIS A 165 -4.43 -0.08 8.89
N SER A 166 -5.12 -1.21 8.73
CA SER A 166 -5.78 -1.95 9.80
C SER A 166 -5.64 -3.45 9.53
N ALA A 167 -5.48 -4.24 10.57
CA ALA A 167 -5.42 -5.69 10.44
C ALA A 167 -6.77 -6.27 9.94
N GLU A 168 -7.87 -5.60 10.19
CA GLU A 168 -9.20 -5.98 9.71
C GLU A 168 -9.77 -4.83 8.88
N GLN A 169 -10.25 -5.14 7.67
CA GLN A 169 -10.82 -4.18 6.73
C GLN A 169 -12.05 -4.79 6.05
N VAL A 170 -12.96 -3.91 5.61
CA VAL A 170 -14.14 -4.28 4.82
C VAL A 170 -14.04 -3.61 3.46
N PHE A 171 -14.22 -4.41 2.42
CA PHE A 171 -14.18 -4.02 1.02
C PHE A 171 -15.52 -4.28 0.35
#